data_0ff9c3dce169e232b6f0090fca8a236b
#
_entry.id   0ff9c3dce169e232b6f0090fca8a236b
#
_cell.length_a   1.000
_cell.length_b   1.000
_cell.length_c   1.000
_cell.angle_alpha   90.00
_cell.angle_beta   90.00
_cell.angle_gamma   90.00
#
_symmetry.space_group_name_H-M   'P 1'
#
loop_
_entity.id
_entity.type
_entity.pdbx_description
1 polymer ?
#
loop_
_entity_poly.entity_id
_entity_poly.type
_entity_poly.pdbx_seq_one_letter_code
_entity_poly.pdbx_strand_id
1 'polypeptide(L)'
;DKKTYFITGGGTGGHIYPAIAVADELLKSENTSKIFYVGNPNNLEASIVADKPYTFLPVMSFGMPRKIGFALVKWIFVMFCAWIKCCFYILKHKPDVIFGTGGYVSAPALIAGITMRIPFVMHDCDANPGLVTRKLSPYAKSVSIAFEEAKSKLKNKNCHLNGNPIRAEFAILTKEKARQELNLTNKLTLCVMGGSQGAKTINEATVKLLKELSQKYDLQVIFQTGKRNFDEVSKELEKIYPEYKSDKNLIVRPYFDNMVTVLKSCDIAVSRAGSLSISELCASSAAPIFIPYPFAAADHQRKNAKCMVEAGAGLYLEDSDTNSESLLANILELVNNPEKLSDIQKAASKLAKFDGVQKIVEQINS
;
A
#
# COMPACT_ATOMS: atom_id res chain seq x y z
N ASP A 1 10.16 -22.24 -23.82
CA ASP A 1 10.28 -20.96 -24.54
C ASP A 1 10.24 -19.79 -23.56
N LYS A 2 11.08 -18.77 -23.79
CA LYS A 2 11.12 -17.57 -22.96
C LYS A 2 9.89 -16.70 -23.22
N LYS A 3 9.24 -16.26 -22.15
CA LYS A 3 8.00 -15.47 -22.19
C LYS A 3 8.27 -13.96 -22.17
N THR A 4 7.41 -13.23 -22.86
CA THR A 4 7.35 -11.76 -22.84
C THR A 4 6.12 -11.31 -22.05
N TYR A 5 6.29 -10.36 -21.13
CA TYR A 5 5.22 -9.89 -20.27
C TYR A 5 4.94 -8.39 -20.48
N PHE A 6 3.66 -8.04 -20.49
CA PHE A 6 3.20 -6.68 -20.30
C PHE A 6 2.74 -6.51 -18.85
N ILE A 7 3.27 -5.51 -18.17
CA ILE A 7 2.90 -5.12 -16.80
C ILE A 7 2.24 -3.76 -16.88
N THR A 8 1.14 -3.55 -16.18
CA THR A 8 0.43 -2.28 -16.19
C THR A 8 -0.25 -2.00 -14.85
N GLY A 9 -0.19 -0.76 -14.44
CA GLY A 9 -0.80 -0.26 -13.21
C GLY A 9 -0.22 1.11 -12.89
N GLY A 10 -1.05 2.03 -12.43
CA GLY A 10 -0.58 3.37 -12.18
C GLY A 10 -1.63 4.28 -11.55
N GLY A 11 -1.29 5.56 -11.51
CA GLY A 11 -2.10 6.59 -10.89
C GLY A 11 -1.85 6.72 -9.38
N THR A 12 -1.61 5.64 -8.68
CA THR A 12 -1.28 5.63 -7.23
C THR A 12 -0.20 4.62 -6.91
N GLY A 13 0.51 4.82 -5.78
CA GLY A 13 1.51 3.85 -5.29
C GLY A 13 0.91 2.46 -5.02
N GLY A 14 -0.34 2.40 -4.59
CA GLY A 14 -1.07 1.15 -4.35
C GLY A 14 -1.23 0.27 -5.59
N HIS A 15 -1.18 0.85 -6.79
CA HIS A 15 -1.20 0.11 -8.06
C HIS A 15 0.21 -0.08 -8.63
N ILE A 16 1.11 0.88 -8.45
CA ILE A 16 2.45 0.85 -9.04
C ILE A 16 3.36 -0.16 -8.34
N TYR A 17 3.45 -0.11 -7.02
CA TYR A 17 4.40 -0.96 -6.27
C TYR A 17 4.10 -2.46 -6.38
N PRO A 18 2.86 -2.95 -6.33
CA PRO A 18 2.57 -4.35 -6.63
C PRO A 18 2.96 -4.78 -8.05
N ALA A 19 2.74 -3.92 -9.03
CA ALA A 19 3.13 -4.17 -10.42
C ALA A 19 4.66 -4.32 -10.55
N ILE A 20 5.41 -3.43 -9.91
CA ILE A 20 6.88 -3.48 -9.89
C ILE A 20 7.38 -4.72 -9.15
N ALA A 21 6.81 -5.05 -8.00
CA ALA A 21 7.23 -6.22 -7.24
C ALA A 21 7.07 -7.53 -8.05
N VAL A 22 5.97 -7.65 -8.78
CA VAL A 22 5.73 -8.79 -9.69
C VAL A 22 6.69 -8.77 -10.88
N ALA A 23 6.92 -7.60 -11.49
CA ALA A 23 7.87 -7.48 -12.59
C ALA A 23 9.30 -7.84 -12.17
N ASP A 24 9.76 -7.35 -11.02
CA ASP A 24 11.07 -7.66 -10.47
C ASP A 24 11.22 -9.17 -10.15
N GLU A 25 10.16 -9.82 -9.66
CA GLU A 25 10.17 -11.27 -9.42
C GLU A 25 10.19 -12.08 -10.71
N LEU A 26 9.42 -11.67 -11.73
CA LEU A 26 9.45 -12.30 -13.06
C LEU A 26 10.84 -12.23 -13.70
N LEU A 27 11.58 -11.13 -13.49
CA LEU A 27 12.95 -10.98 -14.03
C LEU A 27 13.96 -11.97 -13.45
N LYS A 28 13.72 -12.52 -12.26
CA LYS A 28 14.61 -13.53 -11.66
C LYS A 28 14.52 -14.88 -12.38
N SER A 29 13.44 -15.10 -13.15
CA SER A 29 13.23 -16.35 -13.89
C SER A 29 14.03 -16.38 -15.20
N GLU A 30 14.77 -17.47 -15.42
CA GLU A 30 15.46 -17.73 -16.68
C GLU A 30 14.51 -17.85 -17.89
N ASN A 31 13.23 -18.11 -17.63
CA ASN A 31 12.18 -18.20 -18.63
C ASN A 31 11.60 -16.85 -19.05
N THR A 32 12.05 -15.74 -18.45
CA THR A 32 11.64 -14.40 -18.85
C THR A 32 12.52 -13.90 -19.99
N SER A 33 11.90 -13.52 -21.12
CA SER A 33 12.58 -12.90 -22.25
C SER A 33 12.65 -11.39 -22.08
N LYS A 34 11.48 -10.76 -21.94
CA LYS A 34 11.35 -9.29 -21.82
C LYS A 34 10.16 -8.90 -20.97
N ILE A 35 10.31 -7.80 -20.28
CA ILE A 35 9.21 -7.12 -19.57
C ILE A 35 9.04 -5.73 -20.14
N PHE A 36 7.79 -5.38 -20.43
CA PHE A 36 7.37 -4.05 -20.85
C PHE A 36 6.38 -3.50 -19.82
N TYR A 37 6.61 -2.29 -19.37
CA TYR A 37 5.69 -1.60 -18.48
C TYR A 37 4.85 -0.60 -19.24
N VAL A 38 3.54 -0.83 -19.30
CA VAL A 38 2.58 0.04 -20.00
C VAL A 38 1.99 1.01 -18.97
N GLY A 39 2.22 2.32 -19.18
CA GLY A 39 1.80 3.32 -18.22
C GLY A 39 1.68 4.72 -18.82
N ASN A 40 1.15 5.66 -18.02
CA ASN A 40 1.03 7.04 -18.42
C ASN A 40 2.38 7.78 -18.23
N PRO A 41 2.93 8.39 -19.28
CA PRO A 41 4.23 9.06 -19.19
C PRO A 41 4.25 10.29 -18.28
N ASN A 42 3.10 10.83 -17.96
CA ASN A 42 2.96 12.03 -17.11
C ASN A 42 2.63 11.72 -15.64
N ASN A 43 2.51 10.45 -15.29
CA ASN A 43 2.17 10.01 -13.94
C ASN A 43 3.42 9.48 -13.20
N LEU A 44 3.21 9.17 -11.92
CA LEU A 44 4.25 8.67 -11.01
C LEU A 44 4.94 7.39 -11.52
N GLU A 45 4.21 6.49 -12.19
CA GLU A 45 4.77 5.25 -12.72
C GLU A 45 5.92 5.48 -13.71
N ALA A 46 5.87 6.53 -14.51
CA ALA A 46 6.93 6.83 -15.46
C ALA A 46 8.27 7.12 -14.77
N SER A 47 8.24 7.89 -13.67
CA SER A 47 9.45 8.23 -12.92
C SER A 47 9.99 7.03 -12.13
N ILE A 48 9.12 6.22 -11.55
CA ILE A 48 9.53 5.05 -10.76
C ILE A 48 10.11 3.97 -11.67
N VAL A 49 9.50 3.74 -12.84
CA VAL A 49 9.94 2.71 -13.80
C VAL A 49 11.20 3.11 -14.55
N ALA A 50 11.53 4.42 -14.62
CA ALA A 50 12.71 4.92 -15.34
C ALA A 50 14.03 4.27 -14.87
N ASP A 51 14.14 3.93 -13.58
CA ASP A 51 15.33 3.31 -13.00
C ASP A 51 15.29 1.76 -13.02
N LYS A 52 14.28 1.19 -13.68
CA LYS A 52 14.08 -0.26 -13.74
C LYS A 52 14.58 -0.87 -15.05
N PRO A 53 14.97 -2.16 -15.05
CA PRO A 53 15.55 -2.82 -16.22
C PRO A 53 14.53 -3.28 -17.26
N TYR A 54 13.30 -2.78 -17.23
CA TYR A 54 12.28 -3.09 -18.24
C TYR A 54 11.91 -1.87 -19.07
N THR A 55 11.39 -2.10 -20.28
CA THR A 55 11.07 -1.03 -21.22
C THR A 55 9.72 -0.39 -20.90
N PHE A 56 9.70 0.92 -20.72
CA PHE A 56 8.45 1.67 -20.54
C PHE A 56 7.76 1.91 -21.88
N LEU A 57 6.48 1.55 -21.97
CA LEU A 57 5.62 1.79 -23.12
C LEU A 57 4.60 2.88 -22.79
N PRO A 58 4.77 4.11 -23.28
CA PRO A 58 3.93 5.23 -22.89
C PRO A 58 2.54 5.16 -23.53
N VAL A 59 1.50 5.26 -22.71
CA VAL A 59 0.10 5.34 -23.13
C VAL A 59 -0.61 6.41 -22.31
N MET A 60 -1.18 7.39 -22.99
CA MET A 60 -1.94 8.46 -22.35
C MET A 60 -3.28 7.92 -21.84
N SER A 61 -3.55 8.14 -20.58
CA SER A 61 -4.82 7.75 -19.93
C SER A 61 -5.07 8.65 -18.72
N PHE A 62 -6.34 8.84 -18.37
CA PHE A 62 -6.73 9.57 -17.17
C PHE A 62 -8.08 9.07 -16.65
N GLY A 63 -8.42 9.42 -15.41
CA GLY A 63 -9.66 8.99 -14.75
C GLY A 63 -10.91 9.47 -15.47
N MET A 64 -11.94 8.66 -15.44
CA MET A 64 -13.23 8.99 -16.04
C MET A 64 -13.85 10.22 -15.34
N PRO A 65 -14.26 11.26 -16.12
CA PRO A 65 -14.97 12.41 -15.56
C PRO A 65 -16.28 11.99 -14.89
N ARG A 66 -16.61 12.63 -13.77
CA ARG A 66 -17.85 12.33 -13.02
C ARG A 66 -19.11 12.95 -13.62
N LYS A 67 -18.95 13.99 -14.46
CA LYS A 67 -20.07 14.72 -15.09
C LYS A 67 -20.12 14.40 -16.57
N ILE A 68 -21.34 14.23 -17.09
CA ILE A 68 -21.61 14.13 -18.52
C ILE A 68 -21.37 15.51 -19.16
N GLY A 69 -20.53 15.56 -20.21
CA GLY A 69 -20.17 16.80 -20.88
C GLY A 69 -19.00 16.60 -21.84
N PHE A 70 -18.44 17.68 -22.36
CA PHE A 70 -17.31 17.65 -23.31
C PHE A 70 -16.10 16.90 -22.77
N ALA A 71 -15.86 16.98 -21.45
CA ALA A 71 -14.79 16.23 -20.80
C ALA A 71 -14.94 14.70 -20.94
N LEU A 72 -16.16 14.18 -20.91
CA LEU A 72 -16.44 12.76 -21.12
C LEU A 72 -16.17 12.35 -22.57
N VAL A 73 -16.55 13.17 -23.54
CA VAL A 73 -16.27 12.91 -24.97
C VAL A 73 -14.77 12.87 -25.22
N LYS A 74 -14.05 13.85 -24.68
CA LYS A 74 -12.57 13.88 -24.74
C LYS A 74 -11.96 12.65 -24.09
N TRP A 75 -12.47 12.23 -22.94
CA TRP A 75 -12.00 11.04 -22.25
C TRP A 75 -12.19 9.78 -23.09
N ILE A 76 -13.39 9.58 -23.67
CA ILE A 76 -13.68 8.44 -24.56
C ILE A 76 -12.70 8.40 -25.72
N PHE A 77 -12.46 9.55 -26.37
CA PHE A 77 -11.53 9.65 -27.49
C PHE A 77 -10.09 9.28 -27.08
N VAL A 78 -9.60 9.81 -25.96
CA VAL A 78 -8.25 9.49 -25.46
C VAL A 78 -8.12 8.02 -25.09
N MET A 79 -9.12 7.44 -24.43
CA MET A 79 -9.11 6.02 -24.06
C MET A 79 -9.20 5.10 -25.28
N PHE A 80 -9.92 5.51 -26.33
CA PHE A 80 -9.95 4.81 -27.59
C PHE A 80 -8.58 4.83 -28.30
N CYS A 81 -7.93 6.00 -28.36
CA CYS A 81 -6.56 6.10 -28.89
C CYS A 81 -5.56 5.26 -28.06
N ALA A 82 -5.71 5.27 -26.75
CA ALA A 82 -4.89 4.45 -25.84
C ALA A 82 -5.05 2.95 -26.11
N TRP A 83 -6.28 2.49 -26.31
CA TRP A 83 -6.59 1.11 -26.67
C TRP A 83 -5.93 0.72 -28.01
N ILE A 84 -6.08 1.54 -29.07
CA ILE A 84 -5.43 1.29 -30.38
C ILE A 84 -3.91 1.19 -30.21
N LYS A 85 -3.33 2.10 -29.45
CA LYS A 85 -1.88 2.10 -29.18
C LYS A 85 -1.44 0.83 -28.47
N CYS A 86 -2.20 0.35 -27.49
CA CYS A 86 -1.95 -0.92 -26.84
C CYS A 86 -2.06 -2.12 -27.79
N CYS A 87 -3.06 -2.14 -28.68
CA CYS A 87 -3.16 -3.16 -29.73
C CYS A 87 -1.92 -3.18 -30.64
N PHE A 88 -1.43 -1.99 -31.01
CA PHE A 88 -0.18 -1.89 -31.78
C PHE A 88 1.02 -2.42 -30.99
N TYR A 89 1.15 -2.11 -29.72
CA TYR A 89 2.21 -2.66 -28.86
C TYR A 89 2.14 -4.18 -28.74
N ILE A 90 0.93 -4.76 -28.62
CA ILE A 90 0.74 -6.21 -28.61
C ILE A 90 1.21 -6.84 -29.92
N LEU A 91 0.84 -6.31 -31.07
CA LEU A 91 1.29 -6.79 -32.37
C LEU A 91 2.80 -6.74 -32.51
N LYS A 92 3.41 -5.65 -32.07
CA LYS A 92 4.86 -5.42 -32.17
C LYS A 92 5.68 -6.29 -31.23
N HIS A 93 5.26 -6.42 -30.00
CA HIS A 93 6.06 -7.06 -28.92
C HIS A 93 5.60 -8.46 -28.56
N LYS A 94 4.39 -8.87 -28.98
CA LYS A 94 3.83 -10.20 -28.81
C LYS A 94 3.94 -10.73 -27.37
N PRO A 95 3.33 -10.04 -26.40
CA PRO A 95 3.37 -10.53 -25.02
C PRO A 95 2.59 -11.84 -24.89
N ASP A 96 3.11 -12.75 -24.08
CA ASP A 96 2.43 -14.01 -23.74
C ASP A 96 1.34 -13.83 -22.71
N VAL A 97 1.57 -12.88 -21.75
CA VAL A 97 0.64 -12.56 -20.67
C VAL A 97 0.69 -11.07 -20.35
N ILE A 98 -0.46 -10.50 -19.98
CA ILE A 98 -0.56 -9.15 -19.42
C ILE A 98 -0.89 -9.28 -17.92
N PHE A 99 -0.18 -8.54 -17.07
CA PHE A 99 -0.48 -8.42 -15.66
C PHE A 99 -0.89 -6.99 -15.33
N GLY A 100 -2.08 -6.82 -14.75
CA GLY A 100 -2.65 -5.52 -14.40
C GLY A 100 -2.98 -5.41 -12.91
N THR A 101 -2.57 -4.31 -12.27
CA THR A 101 -2.82 -4.04 -10.85
C THR A 101 -3.98 -3.09 -10.60
N GLY A 102 -4.75 -2.77 -11.64
CA GLY A 102 -5.90 -1.87 -11.51
C GLY A 102 -5.57 -0.40 -11.77
N GLY A 103 -6.55 0.44 -11.46
CA GLY A 103 -6.52 1.84 -11.83
C GLY A 103 -6.85 2.06 -13.33
N TYR A 104 -7.23 3.29 -13.68
CA TYR A 104 -7.56 3.64 -15.06
C TYR A 104 -6.39 3.46 -16.03
N VAL A 105 -5.16 3.51 -15.54
CA VAL A 105 -3.93 3.33 -16.34
C VAL A 105 -3.83 1.92 -16.93
N SER A 106 -4.32 0.92 -16.22
CA SER A 106 -4.27 -0.49 -16.68
C SER A 106 -5.36 -0.83 -17.72
N ALA A 107 -6.45 -0.06 -17.78
CA ALA A 107 -7.60 -0.37 -18.62
C ALA A 107 -7.26 -0.52 -20.11
N PRO A 108 -6.51 0.39 -20.78
CA PRO A 108 -6.23 0.26 -22.21
C PRO A 108 -5.50 -1.02 -22.57
N ALA A 109 -4.48 -1.43 -21.80
CA ALA A 109 -3.71 -2.65 -22.08
C ALA A 109 -4.55 -3.91 -21.83
N LEU A 110 -5.36 -3.94 -20.77
CA LEU A 110 -6.23 -5.07 -20.45
C LEU A 110 -7.35 -5.25 -21.49
N ILE A 111 -7.97 -4.15 -21.93
CA ILE A 111 -8.99 -4.17 -23.00
C ILE A 111 -8.36 -4.62 -24.32
N ALA A 112 -7.15 -4.14 -24.64
CA ALA A 112 -6.41 -4.62 -25.81
C ALA A 112 -6.10 -6.12 -25.71
N GLY A 113 -5.76 -6.60 -24.52
CA GLY A 113 -5.60 -8.04 -24.25
C GLY A 113 -6.85 -8.86 -24.57
N ILE A 114 -8.03 -8.37 -24.16
CA ILE A 114 -9.32 -8.99 -24.49
C ILE A 114 -9.50 -9.03 -26.02
N THR A 115 -9.31 -7.90 -26.67
CA THR A 115 -9.50 -7.75 -28.12
C THR A 115 -8.56 -8.66 -28.93
N MET A 116 -7.31 -8.77 -28.50
CA MET A 116 -6.26 -9.51 -29.18
C MET A 116 -6.11 -10.96 -28.68
N ARG A 117 -6.98 -11.38 -27.75
CA ARG A 117 -6.96 -12.72 -27.14
C ARG A 117 -5.65 -13.06 -26.43
N ILE A 118 -5.01 -12.05 -25.81
CA ILE A 118 -3.86 -12.27 -24.93
C ILE A 118 -4.39 -12.52 -23.52
N PRO A 119 -4.01 -13.63 -22.86
CA PRO A 119 -4.44 -13.90 -21.49
C PRO A 119 -3.89 -12.83 -20.53
N PHE A 120 -4.68 -12.48 -19.52
CA PHE A 120 -4.22 -11.55 -18.49
C PHE A 120 -4.64 -11.98 -17.09
N VAL A 121 -3.81 -11.61 -16.14
CA VAL A 121 -4.03 -11.77 -14.70
C VAL A 121 -4.16 -10.40 -14.08
N MET A 122 -5.08 -10.25 -13.15
CA MET A 122 -5.27 -9.00 -12.40
C MET A 122 -4.92 -9.18 -10.93
N HIS A 123 -4.50 -8.10 -10.30
CA HIS A 123 -4.38 -8.01 -8.84
C HIS A 123 -5.13 -6.78 -8.36
N ASP A 124 -5.92 -6.94 -7.29
CA ASP A 124 -6.54 -5.82 -6.60
C ASP A 124 -6.06 -5.75 -5.15
N CYS A 125 -5.58 -4.60 -4.74
CA CYS A 125 -4.95 -4.39 -3.44
C CYS A 125 -5.95 -4.04 -2.33
N ASP A 126 -7.17 -3.61 -2.66
CA ASP A 126 -8.13 -3.04 -1.72
C ASP A 126 -9.28 -4.00 -1.37
N ALA A 127 -9.91 -3.79 -0.21
CA ALA A 127 -11.11 -4.53 0.22
C ALA A 127 -12.32 -4.24 -0.68
N ASN A 128 -12.35 -3.06 -1.32
CA ASN A 128 -13.34 -2.71 -2.31
C ASN A 128 -12.67 -2.54 -3.68
N PRO A 129 -12.72 -3.56 -4.55
CA PRO A 129 -12.05 -3.54 -5.83
C PRO A 129 -12.40 -2.32 -6.67
N GLY A 130 -11.40 -1.78 -7.37
CA GLY A 130 -11.56 -0.66 -8.28
C GLY A 130 -12.49 -0.97 -9.45
N LEU A 131 -12.98 0.08 -10.11
CA LEU A 131 -13.92 -0.06 -11.23
C LEU A 131 -13.34 -0.92 -12.37
N VAL A 132 -12.08 -0.73 -12.72
CA VAL A 132 -11.40 -1.49 -13.78
C VAL A 132 -11.37 -2.97 -13.42
N THR A 133 -10.96 -3.32 -12.20
CA THR A 133 -10.95 -4.72 -11.74
C THR A 133 -12.36 -5.32 -11.78
N ARG A 134 -13.36 -4.63 -11.26
CA ARG A 134 -14.75 -5.13 -11.27
C ARG A 134 -15.30 -5.37 -12.68
N LYS A 135 -14.97 -4.49 -13.62
CA LYS A 135 -15.48 -4.58 -15.00
C LYS A 135 -14.72 -5.59 -15.86
N LEU A 136 -13.41 -5.73 -15.66
CA LEU A 136 -12.56 -6.58 -16.50
C LEU A 136 -12.26 -7.96 -15.90
N SER A 137 -12.48 -8.16 -14.60
CA SER A 137 -12.28 -9.44 -13.95
C SER A 137 -13.00 -10.64 -14.60
N PRO A 138 -14.22 -10.48 -15.17
CA PRO A 138 -14.88 -11.60 -15.86
C PRO A 138 -14.08 -12.18 -17.04
N TYR A 139 -13.22 -11.38 -17.64
CA TYR A 139 -12.42 -11.75 -18.81
C TYR A 139 -11.00 -12.18 -18.45
N ALA A 140 -10.59 -11.98 -17.19
CA ALA A 140 -9.26 -12.33 -16.71
C ALA A 140 -9.13 -13.87 -16.59
N LYS A 141 -7.93 -14.38 -16.89
CA LYS A 141 -7.56 -15.77 -16.63
C LYS A 141 -7.67 -16.11 -15.14
N SER A 142 -7.21 -15.20 -14.30
CA SER A 142 -7.37 -15.25 -12.84
C SER A 142 -7.25 -13.86 -12.22
N VAL A 143 -7.73 -13.74 -10.98
CA VAL A 143 -7.63 -12.51 -10.19
C VAL A 143 -6.98 -12.83 -8.85
N SER A 144 -5.96 -12.08 -8.50
CA SER A 144 -5.34 -12.04 -7.18
C SER A 144 -5.96 -10.93 -6.35
N ILE A 145 -6.29 -11.20 -5.10
CA ILE A 145 -6.85 -10.22 -4.16
C ILE A 145 -6.05 -10.19 -2.86
N ALA A 146 -6.08 -9.05 -2.19
CA ALA A 146 -5.45 -8.87 -0.89
C ALA A 146 -6.41 -8.99 0.29
N PHE A 147 -7.70 -8.79 0.06
CA PHE A 147 -8.76 -8.89 1.05
C PHE A 147 -9.83 -9.88 0.58
N GLU A 148 -10.26 -10.79 1.47
CA GLU A 148 -11.31 -11.77 1.14
C GLU A 148 -12.64 -11.10 0.75
N GLU A 149 -12.95 -9.94 1.33
CA GLU A 149 -14.16 -9.15 1.05
C GLU A 149 -14.25 -8.71 -0.42
N ALA A 150 -13.12 -8.58 -1.09
CA ALA A 150 -13.07 -8.23 -2.51
C ALA A 150 -13.70 -9.32 -3.39
N LYS A 151 -13.59 -10.59 -2.97
CA LYS A 151 -14.04 -11.75 -3.75
C LYS A 151 -15.53 -11.70 -4.11
N SER A 152 -16.38 -11.30 -3.16
CA SER A 152 -17.83 -11.21 -3.38
C SER A 152 -18.25 -10.15 -4.40
N LYS A 153 -17.37 -9.21 -4.70
CA LYS A 153 -17.58 -8.10 -5.61
C LYS A 153 -17.05 -8.33 -7.03
N LEU A 154 -16.39 -9.47 -7.23
CA LEU A 154 -15.77 -9.86 -8.50
C LEU A 154 -16.55 -11.01 -9.16
N LYS A 155 -16.62 -10.97 -10.48
CA LYS A 155 -17.33 -11.99 -11.29
C LYS A 155 -16.35 -12.98 -11.94
N ASN A 156 -15.30 -13.36 -11.22
CA ASN A 156 -14.34 -14.33 -11.69
C ASN A 156 -14.29 -15.52 -10.73
N LYS A 157 -14.47 -16.74 -11.24
CA LYS A 157 -14.43 -17.97 -10.43
C LYS A 157 -13.00 -18.33 -9.98
N ASN A 158 -12.00 -17.88 -10.74
CA ASN A 158 -10.58 -18.13 -10.47
C ASN A 158 -9.96 -16.94 -9.71
N CYS A 159 -10.46 -16.70 -8.50
CA CYS A 159 -10.06 -15.59 -7.64
C CYS A 159 -9.32 -16.12 -6.40
N HIS A 160 -8.10 -15.67 -6.17
CA HIS A 160 -7.19 -16.16 -5.14
C HIS A 160 -6.78 -15.07 -4.15
N LEU A 161 -6.90 -15.39 -2.86
CA LEU A 161 -6.42 -14.53 -1.77
C LEU A 161 -4.91 -14.73 -1.58
N ASN A 162 -4.12 -14.01 -2.35
CA ASN A 162 -2.66 -14.06 -2.28
C ASN A 162 -2.05 -13.05 -1.30
N GLY A 163 -2.78 -11.99 -0.99
CA GLY A 163 -2.25 -10.82 -0.29
C GLY A 163 -1.50 -9.85 -1.22
N ASN A 164 -1.20 -8.67 -0.72
CA ASN A 164 -0.36 -7.72 -1.42
C ASN A 164 1.11 -8.17 -1.41
N PRO A 165 1.87 -7.89 -2.47
CA PRO A 165 3.32 -7.98 -2.41
C PRO A 165 3.89 -7.08 -1.31
N ILE A 166 4.71 -7.67 -0.43
CA ILE A 166 5.43 -6.97 0.63
C ILE A 166 6.92 -7.28 0.54
N ARG A 167 7.72 -6.49 1.22
CA ARG A 167 9.18 -6.70 1.25
C ARG A 167 9.52 -7.99 1.96
N ALA A 168 10.44 -8.78 1.37
CA ALA A 168 10.83 -10.11 1.85
C ALA A 168 11.42 -10.07 3.27
N GLU A 169 12.00 -8.96 3.68
CA GLU A 169 12.60 -8.74 4.99
C GLU A 169 11.61 -8.87 6.14
N PHE A 170 10.30 -8.65 5.90
CA PHE A 170 9.26 -8.89 6.93
C PHE A 170 9.22 -10.34 7.42
N ALA A 171 9.53 -11.29 6.56
CA ALA A 171 9.58 -12.71 6.93
C ALA A 171 10.85 -13.12 7.69
N ILE A 172 11.92 -12.33 7.58
CA ILE A 172 13.27 -12.70 8.06
C ILE A 172 13.63 -11.93 9.32
N LEU A 173 13.34 -10.61 9.37
CA LEU A 173 13.74 -9.75 10.46
C LEU A 173 12.93 -10.04 11.73
N THR A 174 13.61 -10.34 12.83
CA THR A 174 12.94 -10.49 14.14
C THR A 174 12.76 -9.15 14.83
N LYS A 175 11.82 -9.09 15.78
CA LYS A 175 11.56 -7.91 16.60
C LYS A 175 12.80 -7.47 17.40
N GLU A 176 13.48 -8.44 17.99
CA GLU A 176 14.67 -8.21 18.78
C GLU A 176 15.80 -7.58 17.95
N LYS A 177 16.02 -8.11 16.76
CA LYS A 177 17.02 -7.57 15.84
C LYS A 177 16.66 -6.18 15.34
N ALA A 178 15.38 -5.96 15.00
CA ALA A 178 14.89 -4.65 14.61
C ALA A 178 15.10 -3.59 15.72
N ARG A 179 14.82 -3.96 16.96
CA ARG A 179 15.07 -3.10 18.14
C ARG A 179 16.55 -2.79 18.35
N GLN A 180 17.41 -3.78 18.18
CA GLN A 180 18.88 -3.58 18.25
C GLN A 180 19.36 -2.58 17.19
N GLU A 181 18.90 -2.70 15.96
CA GLU A 181 19.25 -1.78 14.87
C GLU A 181 18.83 -0.32 15.15
N LEU A 182 17.74 -0.12 15.90
CA LEU A 182 17.24 1.19 16.29
C LEU A 182 17.71 1.65 17.69
N ASN A 183 18.56 0.88 18.37
CA ASN A 183 18.99 1.13 19.74
C ASN A 183 17.83 1.25 20.75
N LEU A 184 16.78 0.46 20.53
CA LEU A 184 15.61 0.39 21.41
C LEU A 184 15.81 -0.68 22.49
N THR A 185 15.10 -0.49 23.60
CA THR A 185 15.00 -1.48 24.68
C THR A 185 13.75 -2.36 24.55
N ASN A 186 13.47 -3.20 25.55
CA ASN A 186 12.28 -4.08 25.56
C ASN A 186 10.98 -3.40 26.05
N LYS A 187 10.96 -2.06 26.16
CA LYS A 187 9.75 -1.31 26.50
C LYS A 187 8.72 -1.40 25.37
N LEU A 188 7.44 -1.17 25.70
CA LEU A 188 6.40 -1.00 24.70
C LEU A 188 6.79 0.11 23.72
N THR A 189 6.71 -0.21 22.45
CA THR A 189 7.14 0.68 21.37
C THR A 189 5.96 1.03 20.48
N LEU A 190 5.70 2.33 20.36
CA LEU A 190 4.68 2.92 19.51
C LEU A 190 5.34 3.50 18.26
N CYS A 191 4.84 3.16 17.08
CA CYS A 191 5.15 3.86 15.85
C CYS A 191 3.99 4.77 15.47
N VAL A 192 4.28 6.01 15.05
CA VAL A 192 3.28 6.93 14.50
C VAL A 192 3.73 7.40 13.13
N MET A 193 2.89 7.20 12.11
CA MET A 193 3.18 7.56 10.73
C MET A 193 1.92 7.93 9.94
N GLY A 194 2.03 8.94 9.10
CA GLY A 194 0.98 9.38 8.17
C GLY A 194 1.26 9.05 6.71
N GLY A 195 2.18 8.11 6.46
CA GLY A 195 2.72 7.84 5.13
C GLY A 195 3.96 8.69 4.81
N SER A 196 4.54 8.51 3.62
CA SER A 196 5.79 9.18 3.20
C SER A 196 5.69 10.71 3.15
N GLN A 197 4.51 11.24 2.86
CA GLN A 197 4.25 12.68 2.79
C GLN A 197 3.85 13.27 4.15
N GLY A 198 3.53 12.39 5.13
CA GLY A 198 2.98 12.77 6.42
C GLY A 198 1.47 13.04 6.38
N ALA A 199 0.89 13.20 7.55
CA ALA A 199 -0.52 13.54 7.74
C ALA A 199 -0.62 14.63 8.81
N LYS A 200 -1.07 15.81 8.41
CA LYS A 200 -1.12 16.99 9.30
C LYS A 200 -1.91 16.69 10.58
N THR A 201 -3.11 16.14 10.45
CA THR A 201 -3.97 15.78 11.59
C THR A 201 -3.27 14.86 12.60
N ILE A 202 -2.62 13.80 12.10
CA ILE A 202 -1.87 12.85 12.94
C ILE A 202 -0.67 13.54 13.60
N ASN A 203 0.07 14.36 12.84
CA ASN A 203 1.23 15.08 13.35
C ASN A 203 0.86 16.05 14.47
N GLU A 204 -0.16 16.88 14.27
CA GLU A 204 -0.62 17.87 15.26
C GLU A 204 -1.09 17.21 16.56
N ALA A 205 -1.80 16.09 16.47
CA ALA A 205 -2.20 15.30 17.63
C ALA A 205 -0.99 14.70 18.37
N THR A 206 -0.05 14.11 17.60
CA THR A 206 1.10 13.39 18.15
C THR A 206 2.10 14.31 18.85
N VAL A 207 2.41 15.46 18.26
CA VAL A 207 3.37 16.44 18.83
C VAL A 207 3.03 16.78 20.27
N LYS A 208 1.75 16.99 20.58
CA LYS A 208 1.28 17.33 21.92
C LYS A 208 1.41 16.20 22.93
N LEU A 209 1.55 14.96 22.46
CA LEU A 209 1.56 13.76 23.29
C LEU A 209 2.96 13.22 23.58
N LEU A 210 3.98 13.55 22.78
CA LEU A 210 5.28 12.88 22.84
C LEU A 210 5.93 12.91 24.21
N LYS A 211 5.87 14.07 24.91
CA LYS A 211 6.41 14.20 26.26
C LYS A 211 5.68 13.29 27.25
N GLU A 212 4.37 13.28 27.20
CA GLU A 212 3.54 12.45 28.10
C GLU A 212 3.73 10.96 27.82
N LEU A 213 3.75 10.55 26.54
CA LEU A 213 3.97 9.15 26.13
C LEU A 213 5.32 8.64 26.61
N SER A 214 6.38 9.44 26.45
CA SER A 214 7.73 9.07 26.88
C SER A 214 7.90 9.07 28.40
N GLN A 215 7.52 10.16 29.07
CA GLN A 215 7.87 10.36 30.47
C GLN A 215 6.86 9.80 31.47
N LYS A 216 5.57 9.89 31.17
CA LYS A 216 4.51 9.41 32.06
C LYS A 216 4.16 7.95 31.83
N TYR A 217 4.11 7.53 30.56
CA TYR A 217 3.74 6.17 30.20
C TYR A 217 4.92 5.27 29.85
N ASP A 218 6.14 5.82 29.88
CA ASP A 218 7.40 5.12 29.65
C ASP A 218 7.43 4.34 28.32
N LEU A 219 6.80 4.88 27.27
CA LEU A 219 6.78 4.28 25.93
C LEU A 219 8.00 4.73 25.12
N GLN A 220 8.52 3.83 24.33
CA GLN A 220 9.37 4.20 23.21
C GLN A 220 8.49 4.62 22.03
N VAL A 221 8.79 5.75 21.42
CA VAL A 221 7.99 6.30 20.32
C VAL A 221 8.87 6.56 19.10
N ILE A 222 8.51 5.96 17.99
CA ILE A 222 9.11 6.23 16.68
C ILE A 222 8.10 7.05 15.89
N PHE A 223 8.44 8.27 15.55
CA PHE A 223 7.55 9.20 14.88
C PHE A 223 8.11 9.65 13.53
N GLN A 224 7.41 9.25 12.45
CA GLN A 224 7.66 9.73 11.09
C GLN A 224 6.68 10.84 10.74
N THR A 225 7.21 12.05 10.56
CA THR A 225 6.40 13.25 10.31
C THR A 225 6.00 13.45 8.86
N GLY A 226 6.72 12.82 7.92
CA GLY A 226 6.73 13.16 6.50
C GLY A 226 7.70 14.31 6.20
N LYS A 227 8.34 14.24 5.04
CA LYS A 227 9.40 15.20 4.66
C LYS A 227 8.91 16.66 4.62
N ARG A 228 7.67 16.88 4.17
CA ARG A 228 7.09 18.23 4.05
C ARG A 228 6.74 18.89 5.38
N ASN A 229 6.48 18.09 6.41
CA ASN A 229 5.98 18.58 7.69
C ASN A 229 7.06 18.62 8.78
N PHE A 230 8.25 18.10 8.50
CA PHE A 230 9.29 17.90 9.51
C PHE A 230 9.73 19.21 10.20
N ASP A 231 9.94 20.26 9.41
CA ASP A 231 10.41 21.55 9.96
C ASP A 231 9.36 22.20 10.87
N GLU A 232 8.08 22.14 10.49
CA GLU A 232 6.97 22.65 11.29
C GLU A 232 6.83 21.86 12.59
N VAL A 233 6.84 20.52 12.49
CA VAL A 233 6.76 19.61 13.63
C VAL A 233 7.94 19.82 14.58
N SER A 234 9.16 19.94 14.06
CA SER A 234 10.36 20.14 14.86
C SER A 234 10.31 21.45 15.65
N LYS A 235 9.87 22.54 15.01
CA LYS A 235 9.70 23.85 15.67
C LYS A 235 8.67 23.79 16.79
N GLU A 236 7.58 23.09 16.57
CA GLU A 236 6.54 22.93 17.59
C GLU A 236 7.02 22.06 18.76
N LEU A 237 7.74 20.98 18.48
CA LEU A 237 8.38 20.15 19.51
C LEU A 237 9.39 20.93 20.34
N GLU A 238 10.23 21.75 19.72
CA GLU A 238 11.21 22.60 20.43
C GLU A 238 10.55 23.57 21.42
N LYS A 239 9.32 24.03 21.14
CA LYS A 239 8.55 24.87 22.06
C LYS A 239 7.93 24.07 23.22
N ILE A 240 7.33 22.91 22.91
CA ILE A 240 6.54 22.14 23.89
C ILE A 240 7.46 21.24 24.71
N TYR A 241 8.48 20.69 24.10
CA TYR A 241 9.39 19.70 24.68
C TYR A 241 10.82 19.94 24.20
N PRO A 242 11.53 20.96 24.68
CA PRO A 242 12.88 21.32 24.22
C PRO A 242 13.88 20.17 24.28
N GLU A 243 13.75 19.26 25.26
CA GLU A 243 14.65 18.13 25.49
C GLU A 243 14.36 16.92 24.61
N TYR A 244 13.37 16.96 23.70
CA TYR A 244 12.95 15.77 22.95
C TYR A 244 14.08 15.10 22.15
N LYS A 245 15.08 15.88 21.68
CA LYS A 245 16.23 15.35 20.94
C LYS A 245 17.17 14.50 21.79
N SER A 246 17.20 14.75 23.10
CA SER A 246 18.00 13.98 24.06
C SER A 246 17.22 12.86 24.76
N ASP A 247 15.91 12.80 24.55
CA ASP A 247 15.08 11.73 25.10
C ASP A 247 15.34 10.41 24.37
N LYS A 248 15.92 9.45 25.10
CA LYS A 248 16.28 8.13 24.57
C LYS A 248 15.07 7.28 24.18
N ASN A 249 13.88 7.64 24.63
CA ASN A 249 12.63 6.96 24.27
C ASN A 249 12.05 7.46 22.92
N LEU A 250 12.58 8.54 22.35
CA LEU A 250 12.02 9.17 21.16
C LEU A 250 12.96 9.06 19.96
N ILE A 251 12.40 8.66 18.83
CA ILE A 251 13.03 8.74 17.51
C ILE A 251 12.08 9.52 16.60
N VAL A 252 12.42 10.77 16.32
CA VAL A 252 11.60 11.65 15.46
C VAL A 252 12.37 11.92 14.17
N ARG A 253 11.83 11.52 13.03
CA ARG A 253 12.46 11.69 11.72
C ARG A 253 11.43 12.10 10.66
N PRO A 254 11.87 12.81 9.61
CA PRO A 254 11.01 13.13 8.48
C PRO A 254 10.59 11.88 7.71
N TYR A 255 11.50 10.93 7.58
CA TYR A 255 11.31 9.71 6.81
C TYR A 255 12.28 8.62 7.28
N PHE A 256 11.86 7.37 7.17
CA PHE A 256 12.69 6.18 7.41
C PHE A 256 12.88 5.40 6.10
N ASP A 257 14.11 5.20 5.68
CA ASP A 257 14.43 4.41 4.49
C ASP A 257 14.11 2.93 4.69
N ASN A 258 14.35 2.41 5.89
CA ASN A 258 14.03 1.04 6.26
C ASN A 258 12.80 0.97 7.18
N MET A 259 11.62 1.04 6.57
CA MET A 259 10.35 0.92 7.29
C MET A 259 10.11 -0.49 7.85
N VAL A 260 10.73 -1.53 7.29
CA VAL A 260 10.63 -2.90 7.83
C VAL A 260 11.17 -2.94 9.26
N THR A 261 12.36 -2.39 9.49
CA THR A 261 12.96 -2.31 10.82
C THR A 261 12.07 -1.53 11.79
N VAL A 262 11.51 -0.41 11.36
CA VAL A 262 10.60 0.40 12.18
C VAL A 262 9.37 -0.40 12.58
N LEU A 263 8.64 -0.96 11.63
CA LEU A 263 7.40 -1.69 11.88
C LEU A 263 7.62 -2.98 12.68
N LYS A 264 8.69 -3.72 12.39
CA LYS A 264 9.04 -4.94 13.14
C LYS A 264 9.44 -4.65 14.59
N SER A 265 9.94 -3.45 14.90
CA SER A 265 10.31 -3.06 16.26
C SER A 265 9.10 -2.69 17.14
N CYS A 266 7.95 -2.38 16.55
CA CYS A 266 6.79 -1.82 17.21
C CYS A 266 5.85 -2.87 17.81
N ASP A 267 5.14 -2.46 18.87
CA ASP A 267 4.02 -3.20 19.47
C ASP A 267 2.68 -2.61 19.00
N ILE A 268 2.62 -1.29 18.85
CA ILE A 268 1.45 -0.52 18.44
C ILE A 268 1.87 0.40 17.29
N ALA A 269 1.03 0.55 16.28
CA ALA A 269 1.28 1.47 15.17
C ALA A 269 0.05 2.31 14.85
N VAL A 270 0.18 3.62 14.92
CA VAL A 270 -0.79 4.59 14.40
C VAL A 270 -0.48 4.86 12.94
N SER A 271 -1.43 4.60 12.05
CA SER A 271 -1.21 4.67 10.61
C SER A 271 -2.47 5.05 9.84
N ARG A 272 -2.28 5.58 8.63
CA ARG A 272 -3.31 5.57 7.60
C ARG A 272 -3.63 4.12 7.19
N ALA A 273 -4.72 3.93 6.47
CA ALA A 273 -5.24 2.60 6.09
C ALA A 273 -5.10 2.31 4.58
N GLY A 274 -3.98 2.72 3.98
CA GLY A 274 -3.63 2.25 2.64
C GLY A 274 -3.39 0.75 2.64
N SER A 275 -3.80 0.06 1.59
CA SER A 275 -3.77 -1.41 1.52
C SER A 275 -2.38 -2.01 1.72
N LEU A 276 -1.34 -1.39 1.15
CA LEU A 276 0.04 -1.84 1.32
C LEU A 276 0.52 -1.63 2.76
N SER A 277 0.18 -0.51 3.38
CA SER A 277 0.50 -0.24 4.79
C SER A 277 -0.17 -1.26 5.70
N ILE A 278 -1.42 -1.61 5.45
CA ILE A 278 -2.12 -2.66 6.20
C ILE A 278 -1.41 -4.00 6.06
N SER A 279 -1.02 -4.39 4.85
CA SER A 279 -0.32 -5.65 4.61
C SER A 279 1.03 -5.71 5.33
N GLU A 280 1.78 -4.63 5.35
CA GLU A 280 3.04 -4.53 6.09
C GLU A 280 2.83 -4.52 7.62
N LEU A 281 1.78 -3.87 8.10
CA LEU A 281 1.41 -3.90 9.53
C LEU A 281 1.03 -5.31 9.99
N CYS A 282 0.24 -6.04 9.21
CA CYS A 282 -0.06 -7.44 9.48
C CYS A 282 1.23 -8.30 9.56
N ALA A 283 2.15 -8.10 8.63
CA ALA A 283 3.43 -8.81 8.59
C ALA A 283 4.40 -8.42 9.71
N SER A 284 4.21 -7.24 10.30
CA SER A 284 5.01 -6.76 11.45
C SER A 284 4.55 -7.31 12.78
N SER A 285 3.33 -7.79 12.87
CA SER A 285 2.66 -8.22 14.12
C SER A 285 2.42 -7.09 15.12
N ALA A 286 2.44 -5.83 14.71
CA ALA A 286 2.01 -4.70 15.52
C ALA A 286 0.49 -4.62 15.60
N ALA A 287 -0.04 -4.03 16.68
CA ALA A 287 -1.46 -3.70 16.80
C ALA A 287 -1.73 -2.35 16.14
N PRO A 288 -2.49 -2.29 15.04
CA PRO A 288 -2.74 -1.04 14.34
C PRO A 288 -3.85 -0.21 14.99
N ILE A 289 -3.65 1.09 15.01
CA ILE A 289 -4.70 2.11 15.20
C ILE A 289 -4.83 2.84 13.86
N PHE A 290 -5.90 2.56 13.14
CA PHE A 290 -6.13 3.13 11.82
C PHE A 290 -6.81 4.49 11.89
N ILE A 291 -6.20 5.48 11.22
CA ILE A 291 -6.80 6.79 10.97
C ILE A 291 -6.88 6.96 9.45
N PRO A 292 -7.96 6.49 8.82
CA PRO A 292 -8.07 6.50 7.36
C PRO A 292 -7.99 7.90 6.77
N TYR A 293 -7.32 8.03 5.61
CA TYR A 293 -7.31 9.27 4.86
C TYR A 293 -8.71 9.57 4.30
N PRO A 294 -9.32 10.72 4.66
CA PRO A 294 -10.73 10.97 4.37
C PRO A 294 -11.02 11.29 2.90
N PHE A 295 -9.99 11.68 2.13
CA PHE A 295 -10.11 12.05 0.71
C PHE A 295 -9.59 10.97 -0.24
N ALA A 296 -9.43 9.75 0.25
CA ALA A 296 -9.01 8.62 -0.58
C ALA A 296 -10.05 8.32 -1.67
N ALA A 297 -9.59 7.96 -2.86
CA ALA A 297 -10.46 7.61 -3.99
C ALA A 297 -11.45 6.51 -3.60
N ALA A 298 -12.74 6.68 -3.93
CA ALA A 298 -13.82 5.74 -3.61
C ALA A 298 -13.88 5.33 -2.12
N ASP A 299 -13.36 6.18 -1.23
CA ASP A 299 -13.32 5.94 0.22
C ASP A 299 -12.63 4.60 0.62
N HIS A 300 -11.64 4.19 -0.17
CA HIS A 300 -11.05 2.86 -0.02
C HIS A 300 -10.32 2.68 1.31
N GLN A 301 -9.71 3.74 1.90
CA GLN A 301 -9.01 3.60 3.17
C GLN A 301 -9.96 3.33 4.35
N ARG A 302 -11.13 3.99 4.41
CA ARG A 302 -12.13 3.67 5.43
C ARG A 302 -12.62 2.23 5.28
N LYS A 303 -12.89 1.78 4.07
CA LYS A 303 -13.34 0.41 3.79
C LYS A 303 -12.29 -0.62 4.19
N ASN A 304 -11.03 -0.39 3.88
CA ASN A 304 -9.91 -1.25 4.30
C ASN A 304 -9.81 -1.33 5.83
N ALA A 305 -9.83 -0.17 6.52
CA ALA A 305 -9.75 -0.11 7.97
C ALA A 305 -10.92 -0.83 8.64
N LYS A 306 -12.15 -0.67 8.14
CA LYS A 306 -13.34 -1.35 8.67
C LYS A 306 -13.22 -2.87 8.57
N CYS A 307 -12.74 -3.41 7.46
CA CYS A 307 -12.48 -4.84 7.32
C CYS A 307 -11.50 -5.34 8.38
N MET A 308 -10.44 -4.58 8.66
CA MET A 308 -9.47 -4.94 9.70
C MET A 308 -10.08 -4.95 11.09
N VAL A 309 -10.87 -3.93 11.43
CA VAL A 309 -11.54 -3.82 12.73
C VAL A 309 -12.59 -4.91 12.91
N GLU A 310 -13.37 -5.22 11.89
CA GLU A 310 -14.35 -6.33 11.90
C GLU A 310 -13.67 -7.68 12.12
N ALA A 311 -12.44 -7.85 11.63
CA ALA A 311 -11.62 -9.03 11.89
C ALA A 311 -10.93 -9.02 13.28
N GLY A 312 -11.16 -8.01 14.11
CA GLY A 312 -10.50 -7.83 15.40
C GLY A 312 -9.02 -7.46 15.31
N ALA A 313 -8.56 -6.98 14.15
CA ALA A 313 -7.16 -6.77 13.82
C ALA A 313 -6.72 -5.29 13.86
N GLY A 314 -7.42 -4.45 14.61
CA GLY A 314 -7.07 -3.05 14.76
C GLY A 314 -8.13 -2.22 15.46
N LEU A 315 -7.77 -0.99 15.82
CA LEU A 315 -8.68 0.05 16.27
C LEU A 315 -8.90 1.07 15.14
N TYR A 316 -9.98 1.83 15.25
CA TYR A 316 -10.40 2.82 14.25
C TYR A 316 -10.66 4.17 14.89
N LEU A 317 -10.11 5.22 14.30
CA LEU A 317 -10.37 6.61 14.65
C LEU A 317 -10.55 7.42 13.37
N GLU A 318 -11.68 8.16 13.26
CA GLU A 318 -11.90 9.05 12.13
C GLU A 318 -10.89 10.21 12.13
N ASP A 319 -10.46 10.62 10.95
CA ASP A 319 -9.53 11.76 10.80
C ASP A 319 -10.11 13.05 11.40
N SER A 320 -11.41 13.31 11.16
CA SER A 320 -12.12 14.47 11.70
C SER A 320 -12.20 14.50 13.23
N ASP A 321 -12.14 13.34 13.87
CA ASP A 321 -12.24 13.19 15.33
C ASP A 321 -10.86 13.07 15.99
N THR A 322 -9.80 13.10 15.19
CA THR A 322 -8.43 12.95 15.66
C THR A 322 -7.87 14.24 16.25
N ASN A 323 -7.59 14.20 17.51
CA ASN A 323 -6.85 15.20 18.27
C ASN A 323 -5.97 14.52 19.32
N SER A 324 -5.22 15.28 20.12
CA SER A 324 -4.34 14.72 21.14
C SER A 324 -5.09 13.87 22.17
N GLU A 325 -6.28 14.26 22.56
CA GLU A 325 -7.08 13.55 23.57
C GLU A 325 -7.62 12.22 23.03
N SER A 326 -8.26 12.22 21.87
CA SER A 326 -8.80 11.01 21.25
C SER A 326 -7.71 10.03 20.82
N LEU A 327 -6.58 10.52 20.32
CA LEU A 327 -5.45 9.69 19.97
C LEU A 327 -4.83 9.03 21.22
N LEU A 328 -4.62 9.80 22.29
CA LEU A 328 -4.12 9.27 23.56
C LEU A 328 -5.05 8.19 24.11
N ALA A 329 -6.38 8.42 24.08
CA ALA A 329 -7.35 7.44 24.55
C ALA A 329 -7.24 6.10 23.82
N ASN A 330 -7.10 6.12 22.50
CA ASN A 330 -6.90 4.90 21.69
C ASN A 330 -5.56 4.22 21.98
N ILE A 331 -4.49 4.96 22.17
CA ILE A 331 -3.18 4.40 22.53
C ILE A 331 -3.26 3.73 23.92
N LEU A 332 -3.83 4.42 24.91
CA LEU A 332 -3.94 3.91 26.27
C LEU A 332 -4.91 2.73 26.40
N GLU A 333 -5.89 2.62 25.52
CA GLU A 333 -6.76 1.44 25.44
C GLU A 333 -5.95 0.15 25.23
N LEU A 334 -4.86 0.22 24.44
CA LEU A 334 -3.96 -0.90 24.20
C LEU A 334 -2.86 -1.00 25.26
N VAL A 335 -2.27 0.11 25.67
CA VAL A 335 -1.19 0.13 26.68
C VAL A 335 -1.67 -0.40 28.04
N ASN A 336 -2.87 -0.03 28.44
CA ASN A 336 -3.44 -0.42 29.73
C ASN A 336 -4.14 -1.79 29.69
N ASN A 337 -4.28 -2.41 28.52
CA ASN A 337 -4.92 -3.70 28.35
C ASN A 337 -4.04 -4.66 27.53
N PRO A 338 -3.05 -5.32 28.16
CA PRO A 338 -2.12 -6.23 27.47
C PRO A 338 -2.82 -7.40 26.76
N GLU A 339 -3.94 -7.87 27.26
CA GLU A 339 -4.72 -8.94 26.63
C GLU A 339 -5.31 -8.47 25.31
N LYS A 340 -5.97 -7.31 25.30
CA LYS A 340 -6.52 -6.70 24.07
C LYS A 340 -5.42 -6.41 23.06
N LEU A 341 -4.28 -5.87 23.51
CA LEU A 341 -3.11 -5.65 22.65
C LEU A 341 -2.66 -6.96 22.00
N SER A 342 -2.50 -8.02 22.79
CA SER A 342 -2.10 -9.34 22.29
C SER A 342 -3.12 -9.92 21.31
N ASP A 343 -4.41 -9.79 21.58
CA ASP A 343 -5.48 -10.32 20.72
C ASP A 343 -5.49 -9.63 19.35
N ILE A 344 -5.34 -8.31 19.32
CA ILE A 344 -5.25 -7.54 18.08
C ILE A 344 -3.99 -7.92 17.30
N GLN A 345 -2.84 -8.04 17.97
CA GLN A 345 -1.58 -8.46 17.32
C GLN A 345 -1.72 -9.85 16.70
N LYS A 346 -2.33 -10.80 17.39
CA LYS A 346 -2.58 -12.16 16.88
C LYS A 346 -3.53 -12.15 15.69
N ALA A 347 -4.62 -11.39 15.77
CA ALA A 347 -5.58 -11.27 14.67
C ALA A 347 -4.94 -10.65 13.42
N ALA A 348 -4.15 -9.58 13.57
CA ALA A 348 -3.41 -8.97 12.47
C ALA A 348 -2.40 -9.97 11.86
N SER A 349 -1.65 -10.68 12.68
CA SER A 349 -0.66 -11.67 12.23
C SER A 349 -1.28 -12.80 11.41
N LYS A 350 -2.49 -13.24 11.75
CA LYS A 350 -3.22 -14.27 10.98
C LYS A 350 -3.58 -13.81 9.57
N LEU A 351 -3.71 -12.52 9.33
CA LEU A 351 -4.00 -11.94 8.02
C LEU A 351 -2.75 -11.70 7.18
N ALA A 352 -1.55 -11.84 7.75
CA ALA A 352 -0.29 -11.65 7.05
C ALA A 352 -0.11 -12.68 5.92
N LYS A 353 0.33 -12.20 4.75
CA LYS A 353 0.68 -12.99 3.59
C LYS A 353 2.09 -12.63 3.15
N PHE A 354 3.04 -13.55 3.32
CA PHE A 354 4.46 -13.31 3.03
C PHE A 354 4.88 -13.74 1.62
N ASP A 355 4.07 -14.56 0.96
CA ASP A 355 4.33 -15.19 -0.34
C ASP A 355 3.45 -14.66 -1.48
N GLY A 356 2.84 -13.49 -1.29
CA GLY A 356 1.90 -12.92 -2.25
C GLY A 356 2.49 -12.74 -3.65
N VAL A 357 3.73 -12.24 -3.75
CA VAL A 357 4.41 -12.03 -5.03
C VAL A 357 4.66 -13.35 -5.75
N GLN A 358 5.13 -14.38 -5.05
CA GLN A 358 5.39 -15.69 -5.63
C GLN A 358 4.11 -16.34 -6.16
N LYS A 359 3.02 -16.29 -5.39
CA LYS A 359 1.71 -16.82 -5.81
C LYS A 359 1.14 -16.09 -7.01
N ILE A 360 1.30 -14.77 -7.10
CA ILE A 360 0.89 -14.00 -8.28
C ILE A 360 1.70 -14.42 -9.50
N VAL A 361 3.02 -14.59 -9.36
CA VAL A 361 3.89 -15.05 -10.46
C VAL A 361 3.52 -16.47 -10.91
N GLU A 362 3.20 -17.37 -9.99
CA GLU A 362 2.68 -18.71 -10.32
C GLU A 362 1.38 -18.63 -11.14
N GLN A 363 0.44 -17.77 -10.74
CA GLN A 363 -0.80 -17.54 -11.51
C GLN A 363 -0.56 -16.98 -12.92
N ILE A 364 0.42 -16.09 -13.07
CA ILE A 364 0.80 -15.53 -14.37
C ILE A 364 1.35 -16.64 -15.28
N ASN A 365 2.13 -17.55 -14.72
CA ASN A 365 2.83 -18.59 -15.47
C ASN A 365 2.02 -19.89 -15.67
N SER A 366 0.96 -20.09 -14.88
CA SER A 366 0.05 -21.23 -15.06
C SER A 366 -0.75 -21.11 -16.36
#